data_54badfba9a0db94f690ffbf3c7e165d9
#
_entry.id   54badfba9a0db94f690ffbf3c7e165d9
#
_cell.length_a   1.000
_cell.length_b   1.000
_cell.length_c   1.000
_cell.angle_alpha   90.00
_cell.angle_beta   90.00
_cell.angle_gamma   90.00
#
_symmetry.space_group_name_H-M   'P 1'
#
loop_
_entity.id
_entity.type
_entity.pdbx_description
1 polymer ?
#
loop_
_entity_poly.entity_id
_entity_poly.type
_entity_poly.pdbx_seq_one_letter_code
_entity_poly.pdbx_strand_id
1 'polypeptide(L)' 'MIFEKVQKLLAESLNIDDPSKITLESNIVQDLGADSLDMVEMLMSLEDNFGITVPDEAANDLVTVGAIVKYIEEQNK' A
#
# COMPACT_ATOMS: atom_id res chain seq x y z
N MET A 1 -9.39 2.33 -10.99
CA MET A 1 -9.23 3.23 -9.83
C MET A 1 -8.01 2.84 -9.02
N ILE A 2 -7.38 3.81 -8.44
CA ILE A 2 -6.13 3.59 -7.68
C ILE A 2 -6.36 2.65 -6.49
N PHE A 3 -7.45 2.84 -5.76
CA PHE A 3 -7.74 2.00 -4.61
C PHE A 3 -7.80 0.51 -4.98
N GLU A 4 -8.48 0.18 -6.05
CA GLU A 4 -8.60 -1.21 -6.49
C GLU A 4 -7.24 -1.81 -6.85
N LYS A 5 -6.40 -1.04 -7.50
CA LYS A 5 -5.04 -1.49 -7.83
C LYS A 5 -4.21 -1.69 -6.58
N VAL A 6 -4.33 -0.80 -5.62
CA VAL A 6 -3.64 -0.92 -4.33
C VAL A 6 -4.13 -2.15 -3.58
N GLN A 7 -5.45 -2.37 -3.53
CA GLN A 7 -6.02 -3.56 -2.91
C GLN A 7 -5.41 -4.84 -3.46
N LYS A 8 -5.40 -4.94 -4.78
CA LYS A 8 -4.92 -6.12 -5.46
C LYS A 8 -3.43 -6.35 -5.20
N LEU A 9 -2.67 -5.27 -5.26
CA LEU A 9 -1.23 -5.33 -5.03
C LEU A 9 -0.91 -5.75 -3.60
N LEU A 10 -1.62 -5.19 -2.63
CA LEU A 10 -1.45 -5.56 -1.22
C LEU A 10 -1.83 -7.00 -0.97
N ALA A 11 -2.91 -7.46 -1.59
CA ALA A 11 -3.34 -8.84 -1.45
C ALA A 11 -2.28 -9.80 -1.94
N GLU A 12 -1.65 -9.48 -3.06
CA GLU A 12 -0.56 -10.30 -3.60
C GLU A 12 0.68 -10.26 -2.72
N SER A 13 1.06 -9.07 -2.27
CA SER A 13 2.28 -8.88 -1.47
C SER A 13 2.17 -9.49 -0.08
N LEU A 14 0.98 -9.47 0.50
CA LEU A 14 0.76 -9.94 1.86
C LEU A 14 0.06 -11.29 1.93
N ASN A 15 -0.13 -11.94 0.78
CA ASN A 15 -0.78 -13.25 0.69
C ASN A 15 -2.19 -13.25 1.28
N ILE A 16 -2.95 -12.20 1.00
CA ILE A 16 -4.34 -12.10 1.43
C ILE A 16 -5.22 -12.71 0.33
N ASP A 17 -6.00 -13.71 0.67
CA ASP A 17 -6.82 -14.44 -0.30
C ASP A 17 -7.91 -13.58 -0.93
N ASP A 18 -8.51 -12.69 -0.14
CA ASP A 18 -9.65 -11.90 -0.58
C ASP A 18 -9.33 -10.41 -0.52
N PRO A 19 -9.05 -9.78 -1.68
CA PRO A 19 -8.75 -8.34 -1.69
C PRO A 19 -9.87 -7.48 -1.14
N SER A 20 -11.12 -7.94 -1.18
CA SER A 20 -12.24 -7.16 -0.68
C SER A 20 -12.20 -6.92 0.82
N LYS A 21 -11.39 -7.68 1.55
CA LYS A 21 -11.17 -7.47 2.98
C LYS A 21 -10.28 -6.27 3.27
N ILE A 22 -9.59 -5.77 2.24
CA ILE A 22 -8.73 -4.61 2.39
C ILE A 22 -9.55 -3.36 2.14
N THR A 23 -9.61 -2.48 3.13
CA THR A 23 -10.37 -1.23 3.04
C THR A 23 -9.44 -0.04 3.20
N LEU A 24 -9.95 1.15 2.92
CA LEU A 24 -9.16 2.38 3.11
C LEU A 24 -8.73 2.57 4.57
N GLU A 25 -9.51 2.05 5.50
CA GLU A 25 -9.24 2.16 6.93
C GLU A 25 -8.30 1.08 7.45
N SER A 26 -8.04 0.04 6.66
CA SER A 26 -7.17 -1.05 7.09
C SER A 26 -5.77 -0.56 7.40
N ASN A 27 -5.27 -0.93 8.57
CA ASN A 27 -3.89 -0.65 8.96
C ASN A 27 -3.01 -1.78 8.42
N ILE A 28 -1.98 -1.41 7.67
CA ILE A 28 -1.14 -2.40 6.99
C ILE A 28 -0.48 -3.36 7.99
N VAL A 29 0.00 -2.83 9.09
CA VAL A 29 0.69 -3.65 10.10
C VAL A 29 -0.29 -4.34 11.04
N GLN A 30 -1.23 -3.58 11.61
CA GLN A 30 -2.13 -4.11 12.64
C GLN A 30 -3.25 -4.98 12.09
N ASP A 31 -3.84 -4.58 10.98
CA ASP A 31 -4.98 -5.29 10.42
C ASP A 31 -4.58 -6.33 9.37
N LEU A 32 -3.56 -6.02 8.57
CA LEU A 32 -3.12 -6.91 7.49
C LEU A 32 -1.90 -7.74 7.86
N GLY A 33 -1.29 -7.47 8.99
CA GLY A 33 -0.20 -8.29 9.52
C GLY A 33 1.14 -8.15 8.83
N ALA A 34 1.38 -7.04 8.15
CA ALA A 34 2.66 -6.84 7.48
C ALA A 34 3.78 -6.55 8.47
N ASP A 35 4.95 -7.15 8.25
CA ASP A 35 6.14 -6.82 9.03
C ASP A 35 7.00 -5.82 8.24
N SER A 36 8.20 -5.50 8.77
CA SER A 36 9.08 -4.52 8.14
C SER A 36 9.49 -4.92 6.73
N LEU A 37 9.76 -6.19 6.53
CA LEU A 37 10.16 -6.70 5.21
C LEU A 37 8.99 -6.61 4.23
N ASP A 38 7.80 -6.99 4.68
CA ASP A 38 6.59 -6.89 3.86
C ASP A 38 6.34 -5.44 3.44
N MET A 39 6.54 -4.49 4.35
CA MET A 39 6.37 -3.08 4.05
C MET A 39 7.33 -2.61 2.97
N VAL A 40 8.59 -3.01 3.06
CA VAL A 40 9.60 -2.64 2.07
C VAL A 40 9.23 -3.18 0.70
N GLU A 41 8.87 -4.45 0.62
CA GLU A 41 8.49 -5.09 -0.63
C GLU A 41 7.25 -4.44 -1.24
N MET A 42 6.26 -4.14 -0.39
CA MET A 42 5.03 -3.48 -0.82
C MET A 42 5.33 -2.10 -1.42
N LEU A 43 6.15 -1.32 -0.73
CA LEU A 43 6.48 0.03 -1.20
C LEU A 43 7.24 -0.02 -2.52
N MET A 44 8.15 -0.97 -2.69
CA MET A 44 8.87 -1.16 -3.94
C MET A 44 7.89 -1.51 -5.08
N SER A 45 6.93 -2.37 -4.80
CA SER A 45 5.92 -2.73 -5.79
C SER A 45 5.05 -1.55 -6.17
N LEU A 46 4.71 -0.70 -5.21
CA LEU A 46 3.95 0.53 -5.48
C LEU A 46 4.73 1.47 -6.38
N GLU A 47 6.01 1.64 -6.12
CA GLU A 47 6.87 2.49 -6.95
C GLU A 47 6.92 1.99 -8.38
N ASP A 48 7.08 0.68 -8.55
CA ASP A 48 7.16 0.07 -9.88
C ASP A 48 5.83 0.14 -10.63
N ASN A 49 4.73 -0.14 -9.94
CA ASN A 49 3.42 -0.22 -10.59
C ASN A 49 2.80 1.15 -10.90
N PHE A 50 3.10 2.14 -10.09
CA PHE A 50 2.52 3.48 -10.26
C PHE A 50 3.52 4.51 -10.77
N GLY A 51 4.78 4.14 -10.92
CA GLY A 51 5.81 5.05 -11.41
C GLY A 51 6.09 6.21 -10.47
N ILE A 52 6.02 5.95 -9.16
CA ILE A 52 6.22 6.96 -8.12
C ILE A 52 7.47 6.65 -7.31
N THR A 53 7.88 7.61 -6.50
CA THR A 53 8.98 7.42 -5.56
C THR A 53 8.46 7.62 -4.15
N VAL A 54 8.75 6.68 -3.26
CA VAL A 54 8.34 6.78 -1.86
C VAL A 54 9.60 6.86 -0.99
N PRO A 55 10.00 8.08 -0.57
CA PRO A 55 11.16 8.22 0.31
C PRO A 55 10.85 7.68 1.70
N ASP A 56 11.88 7.34 2.47
CA ASP A 56 11.71 6.77 3.81
C ASP A 56 10.86 7.65 4.71
N GLU A 57 10.97 8.96 4.55
CA GLU A 57 10.18 9.92 5.33
C GLU A 57 8.69 9.76 5.09
N ALA A 58 8.31 9.58 3.82
CA ALA A 58 6.90 9.39 3.46
C ALA A 58 6.42 8.01 3.88
N ALA A 59 7.27 7.00 3.81
CA ALA A 59 6.92 5.64 4.16
C ALA A 59 6.42 5.53 5.60
N ASN A 60 6.96 6.33 6.50
CA ASN A 60 6.55 6.32 7.91
C ASN A 60 5.08 6.73 8.10
N ASP A 61 4.53 7.48 7.16
CA ASP A 61 3.15 7.95 7.23
C ASP A 61 2.17 7.02 6.50
N LEU A 62 2.69 6.07 5.73
CA LEU A 62 1.85 5.18 4.92
C LEU A 62 1.46 3.92 5.69
N VAL A 63 0.78 4.09 6.82
CA VAL A 63 0.39 2.98 7.68
C VAL A 63 -1.01 2.45 7.40
N THR A 64 -1.83 3.21 6.70
CA THR A 64 -3.17 2.76 6.30
C THR A 64 -3.27 2.72 4.78
N VAL A 65 -4.21 1.90 4.29
CA VAL A 65 -4.45 1.80 2.84
C VAL A 65 -4.87 3.15 2.27
N GLY A 66 -5.71 3.89 3.01
CA GLY A 66 -6.15 5.22 2.59
C GLY A 66 -5.00 6.20 2.43
N ALA A 67 -4.03 6.15 3.34
CA ALA A 67 -2.85 7.01 3.26
C ALA A 67 -2.03 6.69 2.00
N ILE A 68 -1.91 5.41 1.67
CA ILE A 68 -1.20 4.97 0.46
C ILE A 68 -1.91 5.48 -0.79
N VAL A 69 -3.23 5.30 -0.86
CA VAL A 69 -4.03 5.75 -2.00
C VAL A 69 -3.89 7.25 -2.18
N LYS A 70 -4.02 8.00 -1.10
CA LYS A 70 -3.90 9.45 -1.14
C LYS A 70 -2.53 9.89 -1.64
N TYR A 71 -1.48 9.24 -1.14
CA TYR A 71 -0.12 9.57 -1.55
C TYR A 71 0.06 9.36 -3.05
N ILE A 72 -0.43 8.24 -3.57
CA ILE A 72 -0.34 7.92 -5.00
C ILE A 72 -1.09 8.97 -5.82
N GLU A 73 -2.29 9.35 -5.38
CA GLU A 73 -3.09 10.36 -6.08
C GLU A 73 -2.35 11.69 -6.14
N GLU A 74 -1.70 12.09 -5.07
CA GLU A 74 -0.94 13.33 -5.02
C GLU A 74 0.27 13.30 -5.94
N GLN A 75 0.94 12.15 -6.03
CA GLN A 75 2.11 11.99 -6.89
C GLN A 75 1.75 11.99 -8.38
N ASN A 76 0.53 11.59 -8.71
CA ASN A 76 0.08 11.48 -10.09
C ASN A 76 -0.73 12.67 -10.60
N LYS A 77 -0.72 13.76 -9.87
CA LYS A 77 -1.37 14.98 -10.32
C LYS A 77 -0.61 15.64 -11.47
#